data_2590999351d60faf6ab487e8de57af4c
#
_entry.id   2590999351d60faf6ab487e8de57af4c
#
_cell.length_a   1.000
_cell.length_b   1.000
_cell.length_c   1.000
_cell.angle_alpha   90.00
_cell.angle_beta   90.00
_cell.angle_gamma   90.00
#
_symmetry.space_group_name_H-M   'P 1'
#
loop_
_entity.id
_entity.type
_entity.pdbx_description
1 polymer ?
#
loop_
_entity_poly.entity_id
_entity_poly.type
_entity_poly.pdbx_seq_one_letter_code
_entity_poly.pdbx_strand_id
1 'polypeptide(L)'
;MCLKKIAIIFSLCLLICNIALAKTLPNPDTSAVSACLIDADDNGVLYGKDEDKIMHPASTTKIMTAILALESGKLDEPLVITPEAVNTEPSSLGLRLGDKITLREALTGMMIVSGNDAAVAVAQTVAGSVPAFAKMMNDKAKELGAVNTHFLNPHGLTAQGHYSTAHDMAIIASYAMKKPEFREIVSKKAYNMKYMDGHTEYVTTTNRFLKSGFEGANGIKTGFTNAAGDCLVASATRGQKTLIAVFYNDDYRWDDAPVWLEFGFSFYDPSELQDRTVVNKQNVIKLNKITEQRIKHSRETNKNLAALDAAIVNKAKSLNNKTTDVADTTQQTKVEVSSDVDNNINNDEYKENNSSEENVEVVSDVTTDMNTTEITTPEELNPSLEKYVY
;
A
#
# COMPACT_ATOMS: atom_id res chain seq x y z
N MET A 1 -8.25 -69.58 -22.08
CA MET A 1 -9.18 -68.43 -21.90
C MET A 1 -8.94 -67.63 -20.60
N CYS A 2 -8.42 -68.23 -19.55
CA CYS A 2 -8.15 -67.54 -18.27
C CYS A 2 -6.97 -66.56 -18.30
N LEU A 3 -5.85 -66.86 -18.93
CA LEU A 3 -4.65 -65.99 -18.93
C LEU A 3 -4.89 -64.65 -19.66
N LYS A 4 -5.69 -64.63 -20.73
CA LYS A 4 -6.03 -63.37 -21.45
C LYS A 4 -6.89 -62.45 -20.62
N LYS A 5 -7.78 -63.00 -19.77
CA LYS A 5 -8.62 -62.17 -18.86
C LYS A 5 -7.81 -61.58 -17.69
N ILE A 6 -6.81 -62.29 -17.19
CA ILE A 6 -5.91 -61.82 -16.16
C ILE A 6 -5.02 -60.68 -16.68
N ALA A 7 -4.46 -60.79 -17.87
CA ALA A 7 -3.67 -59.74 -18.52
C ALA A 7 -4.45 -58.46 -18.76
N ILE A 8 -5.77 -58.55 -19.15
CA ILE A 8 -6.62 -57.38 -19.35
C ILE A 8 -6.95 -56.70 -18.03
N ILE A 9 -7.22 -57.46 -16.96
CA ILE A 9 -7.45 -56.89 -15.62
C ILE A 9 -6.21 -56.21 -15.08
N PHE A 10 -5.02 -56.81 -15.26
CA PHE A 10 -3.74 -56.20 -14.84
C PHE A 10 -3.40 -54.95 -15.64
N SER A 11 -3.69 -54.90 -16.93
CA SER A 11 -3.54 -53.72 -17.79
C SER A 11 -4.52 -52.61 -17.41
N LEU A 12 -5.77 -52.98 -17.03
CA LEU A 12 -6.76 -52.00 -16.58
C LEU A 12 -6.43 -51.45 -15.19
N CYS A 13 -5.90 -52.26 -14.28
CA CYS A 13 -5.39 -51.82 -12.97
C CYS A 13 -4.17 -50.89 -13.08
N LEU A 14 -3.26 -51.14 -14.05
CA LEU A 14 -2.15 -50.25 -14.34
C LEU A 14 -2.59 -48.93 -14.98
N LEU A 15 -3.67 -48.92 -15.74
CA LEU A 15 -4.26 -47.67 -16.28
C LEU A 15 -4.96 -46.83 -15.20
N ILE A 16 -5.55 -47.47 -14.19
CA ILE A 16 -6.24 -46.78 -13.08
C ILE A 16 -5.23 -46.25 -12.05
N CYS A 17 -4.04 -46.83 -11.96
CA CYS A 17 -2.99 -46.39 -11.02
C CYS A 17 -2.25 -45.12 -11.47
N ASN A 18 -2.48 -44.64 -12.72
CA ASN A 18 -1.92 -43.38 -13.23
C ASN A 18 -2.89 -42.20 -13.14
N ILE A 19 -3.97 -42.29 -12.36
CA ILE A 19 -4.62 -41.08 -11.86
C ILE A 19 -3.62 -40.51 -10.83
N ALA A 20 -2.69 -39.71 -11.33
CA ALA A 20 -1.87 -38.88 -10.47
C ALA A 20 -2.87 -38.10 -9.60
N LEU A 21 -2.96 -38.46 -8.32
CA LEU A 21 -3.62 -37.58 -7.37
C LEU A 21 -2.92 -36.24 -7.50
N ALA A 22 -3.55 -35.31 -8.17
CA ALA A 22 -3.15 -33.92 -8.16
C ALA A 22 -3.10 -33.52 -6.68
N LYS A 23 -1.92 -33.44 -6.15
CA LYS A 23 -1.69 -33.17 -4.73
C LYS A 23 -1.99 -31.69 -4.60
N THR A 24 -3.20 -31.36 -4.20
CA THR A 24 -3.55 -29.98 -3.86
C THR A 24 -2.61 -29.53 -2.74
N LEU A 25 -1.90 -28.44 -2.96
CA LEU A 25 -1.15 -27.77 -1.90
C LEU A 25 -2.14 -27.32 -0.83
N PRO A 26 -1.77 -27.35 0.46
CA PRO A 26 -2.61 -26.75 1.49
C PRO A 26 -2.81 -25.26 1.18
N ASN A 27 -3.98 -24.73 1.53
CA ASN A 27 -4.26 -23.32 1.41
C ASN A 27 -3.14 -22.50 2.08
N PRO A 28 -2.56 -21.52 1.38
CA PRO A 28 -1.51 -20.70 1.96
C PRO A 28 -2.10 -19.82 3.06
N ASP A 29 -1.37 -19.70 4.16
CA ASP A 29 -1.67 -18.72 5.20
C ASP A 29 -0.91 -17.43 4.92
N THR A 30 -1.33 -16.30 5.53
CA THR A 30 -0.70 -14.99 5.39
C THR A 30 -0.95 -14.13 6.62
N SER A 31 0.01 -13.27 6.95
CA SER A 31 -0.17 -12.22 7.96
C SER A 31 -0.97 -11.02 7.44
N ALA A 32 -1.15 -10.91 6.12
CA ALA A 32 -1.93 -9.81 5.53
C ALA A 32 -3.31 -9.65 6.18
N VAL A 33 -3.73 -8.42 6.37
CA VAL A 33 -5.10 -8.10 6.81
C VAL A 33 -6.09 -8.34 5.67
N SER A 34 -5.67 -8.11 4.42
CA SER A 34 -6.44 -8.40 3.21
C SER A 34 -5.49 -8.86 2.12
N ALA A 35 -5.85 -9.92 1.41
CA ALA A 35 -5.06 -10.43 0.30
C ALA A 35 -5.94 -11.07 -0.78
N CYS A 36 -5.47 -11.02 -2.04
CA CYS A 36 -6.15 -11.60 -3.19
C CYS A 36 -5.15 -12.16 -4.18
N LEU A 37 -5.40 -13.37 -4.68
CA LEU A 37 -4.66 -14.02 -5.76
C LEU A 37 -5.60 -14.26 -6.94
N ILE A 38 -5.22 -13.77 -8.11
CA ILE A 38 -6.01 -13.94 -9.35
C ILE A 38 -5.19 -14.55 -10.47
N ASP A 39 -5.88 -15.18 -11.43
CA ASP A 39 -5.38 -15.37 -12.79
C ASP A 39 -5.57 -14.05 -13.56
N ALA A 40 -4.50 -13.49 -14.11
CA ALA A 40 -4.54 -12.21 -14.82
C ALA A 40 -5.19 -12.32 -16.23
N ASP A 41 -5.44 -13.51 -16.74
CA ASP A 41 -6.06 -13.70 -18.05
C ASP A 41 -7.55 -13.35 -18.02
N ASP A 42 -8.25 -13.83 -16.99
CA ASP A 42 -9.71 -13.69 -16.83
C ASP A 42 -10.15 -12.93 -15.56
N ASN A 43 -9.20 -12.55 -14.70
CA ASN A 43 -9.40 -11.97 -13.37
C ASN A 43 -10.11 -12.91 -12.38
N GLY A 44 -10.09 -14.22 -12.65
CA GLY A 44 -10.65 -15.22 -11.75
C GLY A 44 -9.90 -15.26 -10.43
N VAL A 45 -10.63 -15.13 -9.30
CA VAL A 45 -10.04 -15.24 -7.97
C VAL A 45 -9.69 -16.70 -7.70
N LEU A 46 -8.43 -17.00 -7.51
CA LEU A 46 -7.91 -18.33 -7.18
C LEU A 46 -7.90 -18.55 -5.66
N TYR A 47 -7.60 -17.50 -4.90
CA TYR A 47 -7.60 -17.52 -3.45
C TYR A 47 -7.69 -16.11 -2.88
N GLY A 48 -8.35 -15.95 -1.72
CA GLY A 48 -8.52 -14.66 -1.06
C GLY A 48 -8.58 -14.77 0.45
N LYS A 49 -8.26 -13.67 1.12
CA LYS A 49 -8.43 -13.42 2.55
C LYS A 49 -8.96 -12.01 2.71
N ASP A 50 -10.22 -11.86 3.10
CA ASP A 50 -10.88 -10.55 3.25
C ASP A 50 -10.59 -9.63 2.04
N GLU A 51 -10.61 -10.21 0.81
CA GLU A 51 -10.15 -9.59 -0.44
C GLU A 51 -10.93 -8.33 -0.82
N ASP A 52 -12.18 -8.23 -0.38
CA ASP A 52 -13.05 -7.06 -0.63
C ASP A 52 -13.05 -6.06 0.53
N LYS A 53 -12.19 -6.28 1.54
CA LYS A 53 -12.05 -5.33 2.65
C LYS A 53 -11.44 -4.02 2.16
N ILE A 54 -12.07 -2.90 2.54
CA ILE A 54 -11.57 -1.56 2.27
C ILE A 54 -10.27 -1.32 3.04
N MET A 55 -9.21 -0.99 2.31
CA MET A 55 -7.85 -0.77 2.83
C MET A 55 -7.24 0.49 2.22
N HIS A 56 -6.22 1.04 2.88
CA HIS A 56 -5.37 2.06 2.30
C HIS A 56 -4.37 1.40 1.34
N PRO A 57 -4.34 1.78 0.05
CA PRO A 57 -3.49 1.11 -0.95
C PRO A 57 -2.02 1.52 -0.88
N ALA A 58 -1.67 2.58 -0.15
CA ALA A 58 -0.35 3.18 -0.17
C ALA A 58 0.16 3.37 -1.62
N SER A 59 1.46 3.21 -1.86
CA SER A 59 2.06 3.41 -3.19
C SER A 59 1.67 2.37 -4.25
N THR A 60 0.83 1.36 -3.96
CA THR A 60 0.24 0.52 -5.00
C THR A 60 -0.71 1.33 -5.90
N THR A 61 -1.22 2.48 -5.41
CA THR A 61 -1.93 3.52 -6.17
C THR A 61 -1.22 3.90 -7.47
N LYS A 62 0.14 3.90 -7.48
CA LYS A 62 0.95 4.27 -8.64
C LYS A 62 0.78 3.34 -9.84
N ILE A 63 0.17 2.16 -9.65
CA ILE A 63 -0.22 1.28 -10.76
C ILE A 63 -1.26 1.99 -11.63
N MET A 64 -2.30 2.59 -11.03
CA MET A 64 -3.29 3.36 -11.76
C MET A 64 -2.68 4.62 -12.39
N THR A 65 -1.77 5.30 -11.70
CA THR A 65 -1.03 6.44 -12.25
C THR A 65 -0.24 6.06 -13.49
N ALA A 66 0.40 4.89 -13.47
CA ALA A 66 1.15 4.38 -14.62
C ALA A 66 0.23 4.01 -15.80
N ILE A 67 -0.94 3.41 -15.54
CA ILE A 67 -1.93 3.11 -16.59
C ILE A 67 -2.29 4.38 -17.34
N LEU A 68 -2.68 5.44 -16.62
CA LEU A 68 -3.12 6.70 -17.24
C LEU A 68 -1.98 7.42 -17.95
N ALA A 69 -0.77 7.37 -17.42
CA ALA A 69 0.41 7.92 -18.08
C ALA A 69 0.70 7.22 -19.42
N LEU A 70 0.65 5.88 -19.42
CA LEU A 70 0.85 5.06 -20.63
C LEU A 70 -0.25 5.29 -21.68
N GLU A 71 -1.46 5.58 -21.26
CA GLU A 71 -2.61 5.83 -22.13
C GLU A 71 -2.73 7.29 -22.61
N SER A 72 -1.93 8.20 -22.04
CA SER A 72 -2.03 9.64 -22.35
C SER A 72 -1.59 10.04 -23.75
N GLY A 73 -0.76 9.21 -24.39
CA GLY A 73 -0.07 9.56 -25.64
C GLY A 73 1.07 10.57 -25.47
N LYS A 74 1.44 10.94 -24.24
CA LYS A 74 2.40 12.01 -23.92
C LYS A 74 3.77 11.52 -23.45
N LEU A 75 4.07 10.23 -23.58
CA LEU A 75 5.26 9.61 -22.97
C LEU A 75 6.57 10.30 -23.34
N ASP A 76 6.68 10.83 -24.56
CA ASP A 76 7.90 11.47 -25.04
C ASP A 76 7.87 13.00 -24.87
N GLU A 77 6.80 13.55 -24.27
CA GLU A 77 6.72 14.96 -23.90
C GLU A 77 7.56 15.27 -22.64
N PRO A 78 8.07 16.51 -22.51
CA PRO A 78 8.70 16.96 -21.29
C PRO A 78 7.73 16.90 -20.10
N LEU A 79 8.23 16.41 -18.96
CA LEU A 79 7.49 16.38 -17.70
C LEU A 79 7.29 17.80 -17.15
N VAL A 80 6.09 18.11 -16.70
CA VAL A 80 5.79 19.35 -15.97
C VAL A 80 6.18 19.18 -14.50
N ILE A 81 7.23 19.89 -14.08
CA ILE A 81 7.75 19.83 -12.71
C ILE A 81 7.40 21.14 -12.00
N THR A 82 6.52 21.07 -11.02
CA THR A 82 6.04 22.20 -10.24
C THR A 82 6.59 22.19 -8.82
N PRO A 83 6.52 23.33 -8.09
CA PRO A 83 6.84 23.35 -6.66
C PRO A 83 6.00 22.36 -5.84
N GLU A 84 4.73 22.11 -6.21
CA GLU A 84 3.88 21.12 -5.56
C GLU A 84 4.48 19.70 -5.69
N ALA A 85 4.92 19.33 -6.91
CA ALA A 85 5.55 18.05 -7.15
C ALA A 85 6.83 17.88 -6.32
N VAL A 86 7.74 18.85 -6.39
CA VAL A 86 9.06 18.80 -5.70
C VAL A 86 8.92 18.75 -4.18
N ASN A 87 7.90 19.41 -3.62
CA ASN A 87 7.67 19.46 -2.17
C ASN A 87 6.75 18.33 -1.66
N THR A 88 6.41 17.35 -2.51
CA THR A 88 5.60 16.21 -2.09
C THR A 88 6.37 15.34 -1.09
N GLU A 89 5.69 14.92 -0.02
CA GLU A 89 6.25 14.04 1.02
C GLU A 89 6.87 12.77 0.42
N PRO A 90 8.05 12.32 0.87
CA PRO A 90 8.73 11.12 0.36
C PRO A 90 7.88 9.83 0.49
N SER A 91 8.25 8.78 -0.28
CA SER A 91 9.45 8.55 -1.11
C SER A 91 9.55 9.49 -2.29
N SER A 92 10.76 9.84 -2.70
CA SER A 92 11.00 10.79 -3.77
C SER A 92 11.89 10.19 -4.88
N LEU A 93 11.65 10.60 -6.12
CA LEU A 93 12.56 10.38 -7.24
C LEU A 93 13.71 11.39 -7.20
N GLY A 94 13.52 12.52 -6.50
CA GLY A 94 14.49 13.58 -6.36
C GLY A 94 14.41 14.65 -7.45
N LEU A 95 13.24 14.82 -8.07
CA LEU A 95 13.01 15.83 -9.09
C LEU A 95 13.25 17.24 -8.55
N ARG A 96 13.84 18.10 -9.37
CA ARG A 96 14.13 19.52 -9.06
C ARG A 96 13.45 20.44 -10.06
N LEU A 97 13.13 21.65 -9.61
CA LEU A 97 12.64 22.67 -10.52
C LEU A 97 13.67 22.96 -11.60
N GLY A 98 13.23 22.89 -12.87
CA GLY A 98 14.08 23.10 -14.02
C GLY A 98 14.69 21.83 -14.63
N ASP A 99 14.57 20.68 -13.96
CA ASP A 99 14.94 19.41 -14.57
C ASP A 99 14.17 19.18 -15.87
N LYS A 100 14.86 18.66 -16.86
CA LYS A 100 14.28 18.33 -18.16
C LYS A 100 14.32 16.82 -18.37
N ILE A 101 13.22 16.17 -18.12
CA ILE A 101 13.07 14.73 -18.26
C ILE A 101 11.75 14.43 -18.98
N THR A 102 11.65 13.36 -19.74
CA THR A 102 10.40 12.97 -20.40
C THR A 102 9.46 12.29 -19.42
N LEU A 103 8.16 12.31 -19.73
CA LEU A 103 7.14 11.56 -18.96
C LEU A 103 7.50 10.07 -18.85
N ARG A 104 8.04 9.47 -19.92
CA ARG A 104 8.49 8.05 -19.97
C ARG A 104 9.58 7.76 -18.93
N GLU A 105 10.59 8.58 -18.86
CA GLU A 105 11.72 8.41 -17.93
C GLU A 105 11.25 8.59 -16.48
N ALA A 106 10.49 9.66 -16.23
CA ALA A 106 9.95 9.93 -14.90
C ALA A 106 8.96 8.83 -14.44
N LEU A 107 8.11 8.33 -15.33
CA LEU A 107 7.22 7.19 -15.07
C LEU A 107 8.02 5.94 -14.68
N THR A 108 9.10 5.66 -15.41
CA THR A 108 9.98 4.52 -15.11
C THR A 108 10.62 4.68 -13.74
N GLY A 109 11.22 5.84 -13.45
CA GLY A 109 11.79 6.15 -12.14
C GLY A 109 10.76 6.07 -11.01
N MET A 110 9.57 6.67 -11.21
CA MET A 110 8.44 6.62 -10.26
C MET A 110 8.11 5.18 -9.84
N MET A 111 8.02 4.26 -10.78
CA MET A 111 7.67 2.86 -10.48
C MET A 111 8.81 2.13 -9.76
N ILE A 112 10.06 2.45 -10.07
CA ILE A 112 11.25 1.81 -9.49
C ILE A 112 11.50 2.25 -8.05
N VAL A 113 11.58 3.56 -7.79
CA VAL A 113 11.88 4.11 -6.45
C VAL A 113 10.64 4.52 -5.66
N SER A 114 9.46 4.41 -6.27
CA SER A 114 8.20 4.83 -5.64
C SER A 114 8.04 6.34 -5.45
N GLY A 115 8.66 7.19 -6.30
CA GLY A 115 8.67 8.64 -6.17
C GLY A 115 7.26 9.27 -6.14
N ASN A 116 6.93 9.99 -5.06
CA ASN A 116 5.67 10.72 -4.91
C ASN A 116 5.71 12.02 -5.70
N ASP A 117 6.86 12.70 -5.70
CA ASP A 117 7.17 13.86 -6.53
C ASP A 117 6.91 13.58 -8.02
N ALA A 118 7.46 12.47 -8.52
CA ALA A 118 7.24 12.05 -9.89
C ALA A 118 5.77 11.70 -10.16
N ALA A 119 5.03 11.11 -9.20
CA ALA A 119 3.62 10.82 -9.39
C ALA A 119 2.78 12.10 -9.53
N VAL A 120 3.07 13.14 -8.74
CA VAL A 120 2.42 14.45 -8.87
C VAL A 120 2.75 15.10 -10.21
N ALA A 121 4.03 15.10 -10.61
CA ALA A 121 4.48 15.66 -11.88
C ALA A 121 3.83 14.92 -13.08
N VAL A 122 3.73 13.59 -13.03
CA VAL A 122 2.99 12.77 -14.00
C VAL A 122 1.53 13.20 -14.08
N ALA A 123 0.85 13.34 -12.93
CA ALA A 123 -0.54 13.74 -12.89
C ALA A 123 -0.76 15.13 -13.52
N GLN A 124 0.11 16.08 -13.20
CA GLN A 124 0.05 17.45 -13.76
C GLN A 124 0.35 17.47 -15.27
N THR A 125 1.29 16.66 -15.74
CA THR A 125 1.61 16.54 -17.17
C THR A 125 0.44 15.96 -17.95
N VAL A 126 -0.20 14.93 -17.42
CA VAL A 126 -1.29 14.21 -18.12
C VAL A 126 -2.58 15.00 -18.08
N ALA A 127 -2.98 15.52 -16.92
CA ALA A 127 -4.30 16.10 -16.67
C ALA A 127 -4.30 17.58 -16.27
N GLY A 128 -3.14 18.23 -16.17
CA GLY A 128 -2.99 19.63 -15.77
C GLY A 128 -3.07 19.88 -14.26
N SER A 129 -3.67 18.97 -13.47
CA SER A 129 -3.74 19.09 -12.02
C SER A 129 -3.97 17.73 -11.33
N VAL A 130 -3.61 17.63 -10.05
CA VAL A 130 -3.87 16.44 -9.23
C VAL A 130 -5.37 16.13 -9.12
N PRO A 131 -6.27 17.08 -8.84
CA PRO A 131 -7.71 16.78 -8.80
C PRO A 131 -8.28 16.27 -10.13
N ALA A 132 -7.88 16.86 -11.27
CA ALA A 132 -8.31 16.39 -12.58
C ALA A 132 -7.80 14.95 -12.85
N PHE A 133 -6.57 14.66 -12.46
CA PHE A 133 -5.99 13.33 -12.60
C PHE A 133 -6.68 12.30 -11.68
N ALA A 134 -6.99 12.67 -10.44
CA ALA A 134 -7.74 11.82 -9.52
C ALA A 134 -9.13 11.46 -10.08
N LYS A 135 -9.79 12.40 -10.74
CA LYS A 135 -11.04 12.11 -11.46
C LYS A 135 -10.81 11.06 -12.55
N MET A 136 -9.76 11.19 -13.36
CA MET A 136 -9.43 10.19 -14.40
C MET A 136 -9.13 8.82 -13.78
N MET A 137 -8.43 8.77 -12.63
CA MET A 137 -8.15 7.53 -11.90
C MET A 137 -9.44 6.83 -11.47
N ASN A 138 -10.41 7.57 -10.95
CA ASN A 138 -11.70 7.02 -10.51
C ASN A 138 -12.57 6.58 -11.69
N ASP A 139 -12.59 7.36 -12.77
CA ASP A 139 -13.29 6.97 -14.00
C ASP A 139 -12.71 5.66 -14.56
N LYS A 140 -11.37 5.53 -14.60
CA LYS A 140 -10.70 4.32 -15.04
C LYS A 140 -10.94 3.13 -14.09
N ALA A 141 -10.90 3.32 -12.78
CA ALA A 141 -11.21 2.28 -11.81
C ALA A 141 -12.61 1.72 -12.04
N LYS A 142 -13.60 2.59 -12.24
CA LYS A 142 -14.97 2.20 -12.56
C LYS A 142 -15.07 1.46 -13.90
N GLU A 143 -14.37 1.94 -14.95
CA GLU A 143 -14.29 1.28 -16.27
C GLU A 143 -13.78 -0.15 -16.15
N LEU A 144 -12.78 -0.38 -15.29
CA LEU A 144 -12.17 -1.68 -15.07
C LEU A 144 -12.99 -2.61 -14.17
N GLY A 145 -14.05 -2.12 -13.55
CA GLY A 145 -14.86 -2.88 -12.58
C GLY A 145 -14.33 -2.86 -11.14
N ALA A 146 -13.31 -2.04 -10.85
CA ALA A 146 -12.78 -1.82 -9.50
C ALA A 146 -13.70 -0.85 -8.72
N VAL A 147 -14.86 -1.34 -8.32
CA VAL A 147 -15.97 -0.52 -7.80
C VAL A 147 -15.83 -0.12 -6.33
N ASN A 148 -14.98 -0.80 -5.58
CA ASN A 148 -14.66 -0.52 -4.18
C ASN A 148 -13.36 0.29 -4.05
N THR A 149 -13.03 1.08 -5.07
CA THR A 149 -11.79 1.87 -5.14
C THR A 149 -12.11 3.33 -5.33
N HIS A 150 -11.42 4.19 -4.57
CA HIS A 150 -11.50 5.64 -4.73
C HIS A 150 -10.14 6.29 -4.50
N PHE A 151 -9.67 7.04 -5.50
CA PHE A 151 -8.39 7.73 -5.49
C PHE A 151 -8.58 9.23 -5.31
N LEU A 152 -7.76 9.84 -4.45
CA LEU A 152 -7.68 11.29 -4.24
C LEU A 152 -6.35 11.89 -4.68
N ASN A 153 -5.31 11.06 -4.83
CA ASN A 153 -3.98 11.48 -5.22
C ASN A 153 -3.29 10.41 -6.07
N PRO A 154 -2.24 10.76 -6.85
CA PRO A 154 -1.57 9.83 -7.76
C PRO A 154 -0.52 8.94 -7.09
N HIS A 155 -0.19 9.16 -5.82
CA HIS A 155 0.97 8.54 -5.15
C HIS A 155 0.60 7.55 -4.05
N GLY A 156 -0.57 7.69 -3.41
CA GLY A 156 -1.05 6.80 -2.36
C GLY A 156 -0.68 7.22 -0.93
N LEU A 157 -0.25 8.45 -0.70
CA LEU A 157 -0.20 8.99 0.66
C LEU A 157 -1.61 8.96 1.25
N THR A 158 -1.69 8.65 2.53
CA THR A 158 -2.96 8.47 3.23
C THR A 158 -3.79 9.76 3.23
N ALA A 159 -5.02 9.66 2.75
CA ALA A 159 -6.00 10.72 2.79
C ALA A 159 -7.38 10.12 3.11
N GLN A 160 -8.21 10.85 3.85
CA GLN A 160 -9.56 10.40 4.15
C GLN A 160 -10.36 10.25 2.84
N GLY A 161 -10.85 9.05 2.55
CA GLY A 161 -11.53 8.73 1.29
C GLY A 161 -10.62 8.19 0.19
N HIS A 162 -9.31 8.00 0.43
CA HIS A 162 -8.41 7.32 -0.49
C HIS A 162 -8.28 5.85 -0.09
N TYR A 163 -8.89 4.95 -0.86
CA TYR A 163 -8.98 3.53 -0.52
C TYR A 163 -9.08 2.63 -1.75
N SER A 164 -8.84 1.34 -1.54
CA SER A 164 -9.06 0.25 -2.49
C SER A 164 -9.33 -1.05 -1.73
N THR A 165 -9.51 -2.16 -2.45
CA THR A 165 -9.50 -3.53 -1.92
C THR A 165 -8.39 -4.33 -2.58
N ALA A 166 -8.00 -5.46 -1.99
CA ALA A 166 -7.00 -6.34 -2.60
C ALA A 166 -7.50 -6.88 -3.95
N HIS A 167 -8.79 -7.19 -4.04
CA HIS A 167 -9.44 -7.66 -5.26
C HIS A 167 -9.44 -6.57 -6.35
N ASP A 168 -9.92 -5.37 -6.05
CA ASP A 168 -9.95 -4.26 -7.02
C ASP A 168 -8.53 -3.92 -7.53
N MET A 169 -7.55 -3.90 -6.63
CA MET A 169 -6.16 -3.63 -7.02
C MET A 169 -5.59 -4.77 -7.89
N ALA A 170 -6.00 -6.01 -7.65
CA ALA A 170 -5.62 -7.13 -8.51
C ALA A 170 -6.19 -6.97 -9.93
N ILE A 171 -7.45 -6.54 -10.08
CA ILE A 171 -8.08 -6.21 -11.37
C ILE A 171 -7.32 -5.08 -12.07
N ILE A 172 -7.01 -3.99 -11.36
CA ILE A 172 -6.25 -2.86 -11.89
C ILE A 172 -4.86 -3.31 -12.35
N ALA A 173 -4.19 -4.12 -11.54
CA ALA A 173 -2.86 -4.65 -11.86
C ALA A 173 -2.89 -5.61 -13.07
N SER A 174 -3.92 -6.45 -13.17
CA SER A 174 -4.14 -7.34 -14.33
C SER A 174 -4.27 -6.53 -15.63
N TYR A 175 -5.08 -5.48 -15.62
CA TYR A 175 -5.18 -4.59 -16.76
C TYR A 175 -3.84 -3.95 -17.15
N ALA A 176 -3.10 -3.46 -16.14
CA ALA A 176 -1.78 -2.88 -16.37
C ALA A 176 -0.79 -3.89 -16.98
N MET A 177 -0.78 -5.13 -16.48
CA MET A 177 0.08 -6.20 -16.96
C MET A 177 -0.22 -6.64 -18.39
N LYS A 178 -1.38 -6.33 -18.96
CA LYS A 178 -1.67 -6.54 -20.39
C LYS A 178 -0.91 -5.59 -21.31
N LYS A 179 -0.36 -4.46 -20.78
CA LYS A 179 0.44 -3.48 -21.52
C LYS A 179 1.93 -3.88 -21.52
N PRO A 180 2.56 -4.09 -22.70
CA PRO A 180 3.98 -4.49 -22.78
C PRO A 180 4.92 -3.50 -22.09
N GLU A 181 4.69 -2.20 -22.29
CA GLU A 181 5.51 -1.12 -21.69
C GLU A 181 5.42 -1.13 -20.16
N PHE A 182 4.22 -1.39 -19.61
CA PHE A 182 4.07 -1.51 -18.16
C PHE A 182 4.89 -2.70 -17.62
N ARG A 183 4.77 -3.88 -18.26
CA ARG A 183 5.56 -5.07 -17.87
C ARG A 183 7.06 -4.79 -17.90
N GLU A 184 7.53 -4.09 -18.95
CA GLU A 184 8.93 -3.72 -19.06
C GLU A 184 9.37 -2.84 -17.90
N ILE A 185 8.59 -1.82 -17.55
CA ILE A 185 8.90 -0.88 -16.46
C ILE A 185 8.97 -1.60 -15.11
N VAL A 186 7.92 -2.37 -14.75
CA VAL A 186 7.78 -2.95 -13.41
C VAL A 186 8.68 -4.14 -13.14
N SER A 187 9.25 -4.74 -14.19
CA SER A 187 10.22 -5.84 -14.08
C SER A 187 11.66 -5.37 -13.89
N LYS A 188 11.94 -4.07 -14.04
CA LYS A 188 13.29 -3.53 -13.90
C LYS A 188 13.78 -3.60 -12.45
N LYS A 189 14.95 -4.20 -12.24
CA LYS A 189 15.64 -4.24 -10.95
C LYS A 189 16.47 -2.98 -10.69
N ALA A 190 16.90 -2.35 -11.77
CA ALA A 190 17.67 -1.09 -11.80
C ALA A 190 17.48 -0.42 -13.14
N TYR A 191 17.72 0.87 -13.19
CA TYR A 191 17.60 1.67 -14.41
C TYR A 191 18.52 2.89 -14.38
N ASN A 192 19.09 3.25 -15.53
CA ASN A 192 19.74 4.52 -15.73
C ASN A 192 18.76 5.47 -16.42
N MET A 193 18.13 6.34 -15.65
CA MET A 193 17.23 7.38 -16.15
C MET A 193 18.03 8.38 -16.99
N LYS A 194 17.46 8.86 -18.08
CA LYS A 194 18.09 9.80 -19.00
C LYS A 194 17.35 11.13 -18.97
N TYR A 195 18.07 12.18 -18.63
CA TYR A 195 17.56 13.53 -18.72
C TYR A 195 17.83 14.11 -20.13
N MET A 196 17.02 15.08 -20.53
CA MET A 196 17.10 15.67 -21.88
C MET A 196 18.37 16.51 -22.10
N ASP A 197 19.05 16.91 -21.03
CA ASP A 197 20.37 17.58 -21.09
C ASP A 197 21.54 16.60 -21.20
N GLY A 198 21.27 15.30 -21.21
CA GLY A 198 22.24 14.23 -21.39
C GLY A 198 22.80 13.63 -20.10
N HIS A 199 22.51 14.19 -18.91
CA HIS A 199 22.92 13.51 -17.68
C HIS A 199 22.04 12.28 -17.40
N THR A 200 22.53 11.37 -16.56
CA THR A 200 21.83 10.15 -16.20
C THR A 200 21.84 9.96 -14.70
N GLU A 201 20.78 9.34 -14.17
CA GLU A 201 20.67 8.99 -12.76
C GLU A 201 20.35 7.50 -12.61
N TYR A 202 21.15 6.81 -11.78
CA TYR A 202 20.99 5.38 -11.54
C TYR A 202 20.05 5.13 -10.36
N VAL A 203 18.97 4.39 -10.60
CA VAL A 203 17.97 4.04 -9.61
C VAL A 203 17.82 2.52 -9.47
N THR A 204 17.48 2.05 -8.27
CA THR A 204 17.27 0.63 -7.99
C THR A 204 15.88 0.39 -7.40
N THR A 205 15.30 -0.78 -7.72
CA THR A 205 13.96 -1.11 -7.29
C THR A 205 13.83 -1.34 -5.78
N THR A 206 12.74 -0.83 -5.22
CA THR A 206 12.29 -1.13 -3.86
C THR A 206 11.63 -2.53 -3.75
N ASN A 207 11.28 -3.15 -4.88
CA ASN A 207 10.59 -4.44 -4.91
C ASN A 207 11.57 -5.61 -4.72
N ARG A 208 11.70 -6.09 -3.46
CA ARG A 208 12.55 -7.24 -3.13
C ARG A 208 12.07 -8.54 -3.77
N PHE A 209 10.78 -8.68 -4.09
CA PHE A 209 10.24 -9.87 -4.74
C PHE A 209 10.91 -10.12 -6.11
N LEU A 210 11.24 -9.08 -6.88
CA LEU A 210 12.00 -9.20 -8.13
C LEU A 210 13.41 -9.77 -7.93
N LYS A 211 13.96 -9.70 -6.74
CA LYS A 211 15.31 -10.18 -6.38
C LYS A 211 15.27 -11.52 -5.62
N SER A 212 14.09 -12.07 -5.34
CA SER A 212 13.90 -13.28 -4.55
C SER A 212 14.40 -14.57 -5.24
N GLY A 213 14.55 -14.54 -6.57
CA GLY A 213 14.83 -15.75 -7.36
C GLY A 213 13.57 -16.58 -7.64
N PHE A 214 12.36 -16.08 -7.28
CA PHE A 214 11.13 -16.77 -7.60
C PHE A 214 10.96 -16.85 -9.12
N GLU A 215 10.68 -18.06 -9.63
CA GLU A 215 10.56 -18.32 -11.05
C GLU A 215 9.40 -17.53 -11.66
N GLY A 216 9.70 -16.81 -12.73
CA GLY A 216 8.71 -15.99 -13.43
C GLY A 216 8.40 -14.65 -12.76
N ALA A 217 9.02 -14.29 -11.63
CA ALA A 217 8.80 -13.00 -10.96
C ALA A 217 9.07 -11.83 -11.91
N ASN A 218 8.04 -10.97 -12.16
CA ASN A 218 8.09 -9.90 -13.14
C ASN A 218 7.41 -8.59 -12.72
N GLY A 219 7.04 -8.44 -11.45
CA GLY A 219 6.45 -7.19 -10.95
C GLY A 219 5.90 -7.33 -9.53
N ILE A 220 5.14 -6.34 -9.05
CA ILE A 220 4.69 -5.10 -9.72
C ILE A 220 5.09 -3.88 -8.86
N LYS A 221 4.49 -3.73 -7.63
CA LYS A 221 4.65 -2.51 -6.84
C LYS A 221 4.57 -2.78 -5.34
N THR A 222 5.43 -2.09 -4.59
CA THR A 222 5.42 -2.02 -3.12
C THR A 222 4.65 -0.81 -2.63
N GLY A 223 4.15 -0.87 -1.40
CA GLY A 223 3.55 0.27 -0.72
C GLY A 223 3.83 0.24 0.77
N PHE A 224 3.86 1.40 1.39
CA PHE A 224 3.88 1.58 2.83
C PHE A 224 3.39 2.97 3.20
N THR A 225 2.53 3.07 4.17
CA THR A 225 2.26 4.25 5.01
C THR A 225 1.92 3.74 6.40
N ASN A 226 2.02 4.57 7.42
CA ASN A 226 1.67 4.16 8.79
C ASN A 226 0.23 3.62 8.91
N ALA A 227 -0.69 4.14 8.10
CA ALA A 227 -2.09 3.70 8.10
C ALA A 227 -2.34 2.45 7.25
N ALA A 228 -1.54 2.23 6.20
CA ALA A 228 -1.70 1.09 5.30
C ALA A 228 -0.96 -0.16 5.78
N GLY A 229 0.10 0.02 6.59
CA GLY A 229 1.06 -1.04 6.82
C GLY A 229 1.84 -1.40 5.56
N ASP A 230 2.49 -2.54 5.57
CA ASP A 230 3.25 -3.09 4.46
C ASP A 230 2.33 -3.64 3.37
N CYS A 231 2.45 -3.13 2.14
CA CYS A 231 1.65 -3.51 0.97
C CYS A 231 2.52 -4.03 -0.17
N LEU A 232 2.02 -5.01 -0.91
CA LEU A 232 2.68 -5.55 -2.09
C LEU A 232 1.65 -5.97 -3.15
N VAL A 233 1.90 -5.61 -4.39
CA VAL A 233 1.33 -6.27 -5.57
C VAL A 233 2.46 -7.01 -6.25
N ALA A 234 2.41 -8.34 -6.22
CA ALA A 234 3.38 -9.22 -6.83
C ALA A 234 2.79 -9.89 -8.07
N SER A 235 3.61 -10.15 -9.08
CA SER A 235 3.21 -10.97 -10.22
C SER A 235 4.33 -11.87 -10.69
N ALA A 236 3.93 -13.02 -11.24
CA ALA A 236 4.82 -13.93 -11.91
C ALA A 236 4.15 -14.54 -13.15
N THR A 237 4.96 -14.83 -14.17
CA THR A 237 4.51 -15.48 -15.39
C THR A 237 5.27 -16.77 -15.60
N ARG A 238 4.56 -17.88 -15.80
CA ARG A 238 5.11 -19.17 -16.21
C ARG A 238 4.36 -19.67 -17.44
N GLY A 239 5.10 -19.97 -18.51
CA GLY A 239 4.48 -20.27 -19.79
C GLY A 239 3.58 -19.12 -20.26
N GLN A 240 2.31 -19.43 -20.48
CA GLN A 240 1.31 -18.43 -20.88
C GLN A 240 0.51 -17.87 -19.70
N LYS A 241 0.70 -18.38 -18.47
CA LYS A 241 -0.07 -18.00 -17.31
C LYS A 241 0.63 -16.90 -16.50
N THR A 242 -0.10 -15.83 -16.24
CA THR A 242 0.33 -14.75 -15.35
C THR A 242 -0.58 -14.70 -14.13
N LEU A 243 0.01 -14.80 -12.95
CA LEU A 243 -0.70 -14.67 -11.68
C LEU A 243 -0.33 -13.38 -10.99
N ILE A 244 -1.30 -12.81 -10.29
CA ILE A 244 -1.14 -11.57 -9.50
C ILE A 244 -1.62 -11.84 -8.07
N ALA A 245 -0.75 -11.52 -7.11
CA ALA A 245 -1.06 -11.58 -5.68
C ALA A 245 -0.95 -10.18 -5.07
N VAL A 246 -2.00 -9.75 -4.38
CA VAL A 246 -2.07 -8.47 -3.67
C VAL A 246 -2.12 -8.73 -2.19
N PHE A 247 -1.30 -8.01 -1.42
CA PHE A 247 -1.23 -8.08 0.04
C PHE A 247 -1.32 -6.68 0.61
N TYR A 248 -2.22 -6.48 1.58
CA TYR A 248 -2.37 -5.23 2.32
C TYR A 248 -2.17 -5.46 3.82
N ASN A 249 -1.34 -4.61 4.41
CA ASN A 249 -0.90 -4.71 5.81
C ASN A 249 -0.38 -6.11 6.13
N ASP A 250 0.74 -6.46 5.49
CA ASP A 250 1.37 -7.77 5.56
C ASP A 250 2.86 -7.64 5.92
N ASP A 251 3.19 -7.90 7.18
CA ASP A 251 4.55 -7.82 7.70
C ASP A 251 5.52 -8.80 7.01
N TYR A 252 4.99 -9.86 6.39
CA TYR A 252 5.75 -10.93 5.75
C TYR A 252 5.54 -11.02 4.23
N ARG A 253 5.10 -9.93 3.59
CA ARG A 253 4.79 -9.87 2.16
C ARG A 253 5.84 -10.48 1.23
N TRP A 254 7.12 -10.48 1.62
CA TRP A 254 8.21 -11.04 0.82
C TRP A 254 8.27 -12.56 0.84
N ASP A 255 7.79 -13.17 1.92
CA ASP A 255 7.72 -14.62 2.09
C ASP A 255 6.37 -15.16 1.65
N ASP A 256 5.30 -14.38 1.84
CA ASP A 256 3.92 -14.79 1.51
C ASP A 256 3.69 -14.77 -0.01
N ALA A 257 4.21 -13.78 -0.73
CA ALA A 257 4.02 -13.67 -2.17
C ALA A 257 4.51 -14.90 -2.96
N PRO A 258 5.73 -15.46 -2.72
CA PRO A 258 6.16 -16.71 -3.35
C PRO A 258 5.23 -17.90 -3.04
N VAL A 259 4.76 -18.00 -1.79
CA VAL A 259 3.90 -19.11 -1.36
C VAL A 259 2.53 -19.05 -2.04
N TRP A 260 1.93 -17.86 -2.10
CA TRP A 260 0.63 -17.66 -2.74
C TRP A 260 0.68 -17.87 -4.25
N LEU A 261 1.72 -17.34 -4.90
CA LEU A 261 1.89 -17.52 -6.34
C LEU A 261 2.16 -18.99 -6.70
N GLU A 262 2.97 -19.70 -5.90
CA GLU A 262 3.21 -21.12 -6.12
C GLU A 262 1.93 -21.96 -5.92
N PHE A 263 1.13 -21.63 -4.90
CA PHE A 263 -0.18 -22.22 -4.71
C PHE A 263 -1.07 -22.01 -5.96
N GLY A 264 -1.14 -20.78 -6.48
CA GLY A 264 -1.90 -20.47 -7.67
C GLY A 264 -1.42 -21.26 -8.90
N PHE A 265 -0.13 -21.34 -9.14
CA PHE A 265 0.41 -22.14 -10.26
C PHE A 265 0.10 -23.63 -10.14
N SER A 266 -0.16 -24.13 -8.92
CA SER A 266 -0.51 -25.54 -8.71
C SER A 266 -1.87 -25.94 -9.31
N PHE A 267 -2.72 -24.97 -9.66
CA PHE A 267 -4.03 -25.22 -10.29
C PHE A 267 -3.94 -25.54 -11.78
N TYR A 268 -2.80 -25.28 -12.43
CA TYR A 268 -2.61 -25.42 -13.86
C TYR A 268 -1.88 -26.71 -14.22
N ASP A 269 -2.18 -27.27 -15.41
CA ASP A 269 -1.46 -28.42 -15.95
C ASP A 269 0.01 -28.05 -16.21
N PRO A 270 0.97 -28.93 -15.88
CA PRO A 270 2.39 -28.69 -16.18
C PRO A 270 2.69 -28.38 -17.66
N SER A 271 1.85 -28.84 -18.59
CA SER A 271 1.96 -28.50 -20.02
C SER A 271 1.60 -27.05 -20.34
N GLU A 272 0.80 -26.40 -19.49
CA GLU A 272 0.47 -24.97 -19.61
C GLU A 272 1.58 -24.09 -19.02
N LEU A 273 2.38 -24.65 -18.11
CA LEU A 273 3.49 -24.02 -17.43
C LEU A 273 4.79 -24.60 -18.01
N GLN A 274 5.33 -23.99 -19.07
CA GLN A 274 6.66 -24.37 -19.56
C GLN A 274 7.66 -24.20 -18.39
N ASP A 275 8.45 -25.21 -18.13
CA ASP A 275 9.49 -25.20 -17.06
C ASP A 275 8.98 -25.16 -15.61
N ARG A 276 7.94 -25.93 -15.32
CA ARG A 276 7.49 -26.12 -13.94
C ARG A 276 8.59 -26.75 -13.10
N THR A 277 9.23 -25.98 -12.24
CA THR A 277 10.03 -26.53 -11.15
C THR A 277 9.10 -27.21 -10.14
N VAL A 278 9.29 -28.51 -9.96
CA VAL A 278 8.57 -29.26 -8.91
C VAL A 278 8.91 -28.63 -7.56
N VAL A 279 7.91 -28.02 -6.94
CA VAL A 279 8.05 -27.50 -5.58
C VAL A 279 8.52 -28.64 -4.68
N ASN A 280 9.70 -28.48 -4.12
CA ASN A 280 10.20 -29.47 -3.16
C ASN A 280 9.28 -29.43 -1.94
N LYS A 281 8.53 -30.51 -1.75
CA LYS A 281 7.56 -30.68 -0.64
C LYS A 281 8.12 -30.29 0.73
N GLN A 282 9.44 -30.48 0.94
CA GLN A 282 10.12 -30.09 2.16
C GLN A 282 10.24 -28.58 2.32
N ASN A 283 10.41 -27.84 1.21
CA ASN A 283 10.45 -26.37 1.24
C ASN A 283 9.07 -25.76 1.53
N VAL A 284 8.00 -26.34 0.98
CA VAL A 284 6.62 -25.89 1.29
C VAL A 284 6.29 -26.13 2.76
N ILE A 285 6.63 -27.30 3.31
CA ILE A 285 6.42 -27.60 4.74
C ILE A 285 7.25 -26.67 5.63
N LYS A 286 8.48 -26.34 5.22
CA LYS A 286 9.33 -25.40 5.94
C LYS A 286 8.77 -23.97 5.90
N LEU A 287 8.31 -23.52 4.72
CA LEU A 287 7.65 -22.22 4.54
C LEU A 287 6.38 -22.13 5.37
N ASN A 288 5.51 -23.16 5.33
CA ASN A 288 4.27 -23.16 6.12
C ASN A 288 4.55 -23.10 7.63
N LYS A 289 5.56 -23.83 8.15
CA LYS A 289 5.97 -23.73 9.56
C LYS A 289 6.48 -22.33 9.93
N ILE A 290 7.26 -21.71 9.06
CA ILE A 290 7.73 -20.33 9.26
C ILE A 290 6.54 -19.37 9.26
N THR A 291 5.61 -19.54 8.34
CA THR A 291 4.39 -18.74 8.24
C THR A 291 3.51 -18.89 9.48
N GLU A 292 3.27 -20.13 9.96
CA GLU A 292 2.53 -20.38 11.21
C GLU A 292 3.17 -19.70 12.44
N GLN A 293 4.50 -19.78 12.56
CA GLN A 293 5.23 -19.13 13.66
C GLN A 293 5.08 -17.60 13.59
N ARG A 294 5.13 -17.02 12.39
CA ARG A 294 5.01 -15.58 12.15
C ARG A 294 3.61 -15.07 12.42
N ILE A 295 2.57 -15.82 11.98
CA ILE A 295 1.17 -15.49 12.28
C ILE A 295 0.90 -15.51 13.78
N LYS A 296 1.45 -16.51 14.48
CA LYS A 296 1.35 -16.56 15.94
C LYS A 296 1.98 -15.33 16.58
N HIS A 297 3.16 -14.93 16.12
CA HIS A 297 3.87 -13.75 16.61
C HIS A 297 3.09 -12.44 16.28
N SER A 298 2.61 -12.30 15.04
CA SER A 298 1.80 -11.14 14.63
C SER A 298 0.49 -11.03 15.42
N ARG A 299 -0.21 -12.15 15.65
CA ARG A 299 -1.42 -12.16 16.50
C ARG A 299 -1.12 -11.75 17.94
N GLU A 300 0.02 -12.13 18.47
CA GLU A 300 0.46 -11.75 19.82
C GLU A 300 0.80 -10.26 19.89
N THR A 301 1.49 -9.73 18.89
CA THR A 301 1.80 -8.31 18.75
C THR A 301 0.53 -7.46 18.58
N ASN A 302 -0.39 -7.87 17.73
CA ASN A 302 -1.67 -7.18 17.53
C ASN A 302 -2.57 -7.20 18.79
N LYS A 303 -2.52 -8.30 19.56
CA LYS A 303 -3.22 -8.37 20.85
C LYS A 303 -2.62 -7.40 21.87
N ASN A 304 -1.31 -7.24 21.88
CA ASN A 304 -0.60 -6.31 22.74
C ASN A 304 -0.87 -4.84 22.35
N LEU A 305 -0.91 -4.54 21.03
CA LEU A 305 -1.30 -3.24 20.49
C LEU A 305 -2.75 -2.90 20.88
N ALA A 306 -3.69 -3.81 20.70
CA ALA A 306 -5.09 -3.60 21.06
C ALA A 306 -5.26 -3.37 22.58
N ALA A 307 -4.47 -4.05 23.39
CA ALA A 307 -4.46 -3.84 24.85
C ALA A 307 -3.90 -2.47 25.22
N LEU A 308 -2.84 -2.02 24.51
CA LEU A 308 -2.26 -0.69 24.70
C LEU A 308 -3.26 0.42 24.29
N ASP A 309 -3.92 0.26 23.15
CA ASP A 309 -4.95 1.20 22.69
C ASP A 309 -6.11 1.30 23.68
N ALA A 310 -6.57 0.16 24.22
CA ALA A 310 -7.60 0.14 25.26
C ALA A 310 -7.14 0.85 26.55
N ALA A 311 -5.88 0.68 26.94
CA ALA A 311 -5.30 1.36 28.10
C ALA A 311 -5.20 2.88 27.89
N ILE A 312 -4.81 3.32 26.69
CA ILE A 312 -4.76 4.74 26.30
C ILE A 312 -6.15 5.36 26.34
N VAL A 313 -7.16 4.69 25.75
CA VAL A 313 -8.55 5.16 25.75
C VAL A 313 -9.11 5.25 27.17
N ASN A 314 -8.82 4.27 28.04
CA ASN A 314 -9.26 4.31 29.44
C ASN A 314 -8.57 5.43 30.24
N LYS A 315 -7.30 5.68 29.98
CA LYS A 315 -6.56 6.78 30.60
C LYS A 315 -7.09 8.15 30.15
N ALA A 316 -7.42 8.30 28.86
CA ALA A 316 -8.05 9.51 28.31
C ALA A 316 -9.44 9.76 28.94
N LYS A 317 -10.27 8.72 29.10
CA LYS A 317 -11.56 8.81 29.78
C LYS A 317 -11.42 9.22 31.26
N SER A 318 -10.42 8.69 31.97
CA SER A 318 -10.18 9.03 33.36
C SER A 318 -9.69 10.47 33.56
N LEU A 319 -8.96 11.01 32.58
CA LEU A 319 -8.53 12.41 32.56
C LEU A 319 -9.71 13.36 32.26
N ASN A 320 -10.59 12.99 31.34
CA ASN A 320 -11.79 13.76 31.00
C ASN A 320 -12.78 13.83 32.18
N ASN A 321 -12.95 12.74 32.91
CA ASN A 321 -13.81 12.73 34.12
C ASN A 321 -13.23 13.62 35.24
N LYS A 322 -11.90 13.71 35.38
CA LYS A 322 -11.26 14.61 36.33
C LYS A 322 -11.40 16.11 35.97
N THR A 323 -11.44 16.40 34.66
CA THR A 323 -11.66 17.78 34.19
C THR A 323 -13.12 18.23 34.33
N THR A 324 -14.08 17.31 34.23
CA THR A 324 -15.52 17.60 34.49
C THR A 324 -15.76 17.84 36.00
N ASP A 325 -15.12 17.10 36.90
CA ASP A 325 -15.24 17.31 38.33
C ASP A 325 -14.63 18.67 38.79
N VAL A 326 -13.55 19.13 38.12
CA VAL A 326 -12.95 20.45 38.38
C VAL A 326 -13.81 21.58 37.81
N ALA A 327 -14.49 21.38 36.69
CA ALA A 327 -15.41 22.37 36.08
C ALA A 327 -16.67 22.54 36.93
N ASP A 328 -17.22 21.46 37.52
CA ASP A 328 -18.40 21.50 38.37
C ASP A 328 -18.10 22.20 39.75
N THR A 329 -16.90 21.97 40.30
CA THR A 329 -16.45 22.66 41.52
C THR A 329 -16.23 24.16 41.31
N THR A 330 -15.86 24.55 40.06
CA THR A 330 -15.64 25.97 39.72
C THR A 330 -16.96 26.72 39.46
N GLN A 331 -18.02 26.02 39.04
CA GLN A 331 -19.35 26.63 38.89
C GLN A 331 -20.07 26.78 40.22
N GLN A 332 -19.88 25.89 41.19
CA GLN A 332 -20.47 26.05 42.54
C GLN A 332 -19.86 27.22 43.31
N THR A 333 -18.61 27.57 43.09
CA THR A 333 -17.94 28.72 43.73
C THR A 333 -18.29 30.07 43.10
N LYS A 334 -18.94 30.09 41.92
CA LYS A 334 -19.38 31.31 41.23
C LYS A 334 -20.83 31.72 41.49
N VAL A 335 -21.61 30.89 42.17
CA VAL A 335 -23.05 31.15 42.45
C VAL A 335 -23.26 31.85 43.79
N GLU A 336 -22.25 31.95 44.66
CA GLU A 336 -22.43 32.59 45.97
C GLU A 336 -21.99 34.08 46.07
N VAL A 337 -21.63 34.75 44.95
CA VAL A 337 -21.14 36.15 44.99
C VAL A 337 -21.95 37.13 44.13
N SER A 338 -23.20 36.83 43.75
CA SER A 338 -24.04 37.85 43.10
C SER A 338 -25.50 37.74 43.47
N SER A 339 -25.80 38.11 44.69
CA SER A 339 -27.10 38.68 45.04
C SER A 339 -26.81 39.99 45.80
N ASP A 340 -26.96 41.07 45.09
CA ASP A 340 -27.33 42.41 45.48
C ASP A 340 -26.68 43.42 44.54
N VAL A 341 -27.46 43.98 43.64
CA VAL A 341 -27.65 45.38 43.36
C VAL A 341 -28.63 45.55 42.19
N ASP A 342 -29.67 46.30 42.50
CA ASP A 342 -30.83 46.64 41.73
C ASP A 342 -30.61 47.48 40.47
N ASN A 343 -31.57 47.24 39.56
CA ASN A 343 -32.35 48.18 38.73
C ASN A 343 -31.68 49.46 38.14
N ASN A 344 -31.69 49.62 36.86
CA ASN A 344 -32.61 50.50 36.14
C ASN A 344 -32.10 50.91 34.76
N ILE A 345 -33.07 51.06 33.85
CA ILE A 345 -33.19 52.04 32.74
C ILE A 345 -32.74 51.58 31.31
N ASN A 346 -33.84 51.36 30.54
CA ASN A 346 -34.23 51.80 29.21
C ASN A 346 -33.31 51.82 27.98
N ASN A 347 -33.85 51.11 26.99
CA ASN A 347 -34.12 51.51 25.56
C ASN A 347 -33.18 52.49 24.87
N ASP A 348 -32.67 52.15 23.73
CA ASP A 348 -33.13 52.58 22.41
C ASP A 348 -32.15 52.15 21.29
N GLU A 349 -32.73 51.56 20.26
CA GLU A 349 -32.53 51.72 18.79
C GLU A 349 -31.22 52.33 18.25
N TYR A 350 -30.64 51.72 17.25
CA TYR A 350 -30.49 52.09 15.85
C TYR A 350 -29.25 51.50 15.16
N LYS A 351 -29.54 50.77 14.09
CA LYS A 351 -28.93 50.75 12.72
C LYS A 351 -27.42 50.81 12.48
N GLU A 352 -27.02 49.78 11.69
CA GLU A 352 -26.20 49.82 10.46
C GLU A 352 -25.06 50.86 10.33
N ASN A 353 -23.83 50.39 10.09
CA ASN A 353 -23.17 50.48 8.77
C ASN A 353 -21.67 50.08 8.84
N ASN A 354 -21.33 49.26 7.87
CA ASN A 354 -20.11 49.23 7.03
C ASN A 354 -18.79 49.85 7.51
N SER A 355 -17.78 48.99 7.28
CA SER A 355 -16.52 49.24 6.54
C SER A 355 -15.20 49.37 7.33
N SER A 356 -14.25 48.71 6.71
CA SER A 356 -12.81 48.99 6.61
C SER A 356 -11.87 48.60 7.75
N GLU A 357 -11.00 47.64 7.36
CA GLU A 357 -9.53 47.58 7.54
C GLU A 357 -8.93 48.32 8.74
N GLU A 358 -8.15 47.60 9.56
CA GLU A 358 -6.73 47.90 9.77
C GLU A 358 -6.05 46.89 10.70
N ASN A 359 -4.79 46.66 10.37
CA ASN A 359 -3.79 45.85 11.04
C ASN A 359 -3.58 46.22 12.53
N VAL A 360 -3.38 45.20 13.38
CA VAL A 360 -2.55 45.37 14.59
C VAL A 360 -1.73 44.10 14.80
N GLU A 361 -0.42 44.24 14.63
CA GLU A 361 0.62 43.40 15.25
C GLU A 361 0.46 43.43 16.78
N VAL A 362 0.50 42.30 17.41
CA VAL A 362 0.85 42.20 18.84
C VAL A 362 1.88 41.10 19.03
N VAL A 363 3.10 41.54 19.20
CA VAL A 363 4.21 40.81 19.85
C VAL A 363 3.91 40.69 21.30
N SER A 364 3.98 39.51 21.89
CA SER A 364 4.24 39.34 23.33
C SER A 364 5.02 38.06 23.60
N ASP A 365 6.29 38.27 23.93
CA ASP A 365 7.16 37.33 24.61
C ASP A 365 6.49 36.86 25.93
N VAL A 366 6.47 35.55 26.13
CA VAL A 366 6.45 34.95 27.46
C VAL A 366 7.42 33.78 27.48
N THR A 367 8.60 34.07 28.02
CA THR A 367 9.54 33.10 28.57
C THR A 367 8.94 32.48 29.82
N THR A 368 8.82 31.18 29.88
CA THR A 368 8.71 30.45 31.16
C THR A 368 9.65 29.26 31.15
N ASP A 369 10.63 29.34 32.00
CA ASP A 369 11.52 28.26 32.41
C ASP A 369 10.74 27.03 32.83
N MET A 370 11.10 25.86 32.28
CA MET A 370 10.79 24.59 32.90
C MET A 370 12.05 23.74 33.03
N ASN A 371 12.31 23.47 34.28
CA ASN A 371 13.34 22.63 34.86
C ASN A 371 13.55 21.31 34.08
N THR A 372 14.80 21.07 33.79
CA THR A 372 15.43 19.81 33.46
C THR A 372 15.14 18.75 34.50
N THR A 373 14.43 17.70 34.10
CA THR A 373 14.49 16.41 34.79
C THR A 373 15.27 15.47 33.86
N GLU A 374 16.45 15.08 34.31
CA GLU A 374 17.31 14.08 33.73
C GLU A 374 16.53 12.76 33.60
N ILE A 375 16.36 12.27 32.39
CA ILE A 375 15.97 10.90 32.14
C ILE A 375 17.24 10.14 31.75
N THR A 376 17.71 9.34 32.70
CA THR A 376 18.76 8.36 32.53
C THR A 376 18.41 7.38 31.42
N THR A 377 19.24 7.32 30.41
CA THR A 377 19.23 6.29 29.35
C THR A 377 19.65 4.95 29.94
N PRO A 378 19.00 3.83 29.57
CA PRO A 378 19.57 2.51 29.76
C PRO A 378 20.55 2.23 28.63
N GLU A 379 21.82 2.21 28.93
CA GLU A 379 22.85 1.52 28.16
C GLU A 379 22.62 0.01 28.15
N GLU A 380 23.05 -0.60 27.04
CA GLU A 380 23.13 -2.02 26.74
C GLU A 380 21.96 -2.63 25.96
N LEU A 381 21.97 -2.43 24.63
CA LEU A 381 21.41 -3.35 23.65
C LEU A 381 22.46 -3.70 22.61
N ASN A 382 22.76 -4.97 22.60
CA ASN A 382 23.57 -5.85 21.77
C ASN A 382 23.88 -5.32 20.33
N PRO A 383 25.17 -5.31 19.89
CA PRO A 383 25.63 -4.79 18.60
C PRO A 383 25.26 -5.59 17.35
N SER A 384 24.40 -6.60 17.42
CA SER A 384 24.10 -7.49 16.29
C SER A 384 22.90 -7.06 15.42
N LEU A 385 22.27 -5.90 15.66
CA LEU A 385 21.09 -5.43 14.92
C LEU A 385 21.32 -4.26 13.97
N GLU A 386 22.55 -3.77 13.81
CA GLU A 386 22.84 -2.63 12.89
C GLU A 386 22.85 -2.97 11.39
N LYS A 387 22.41 -4.16 10.97
CA LYS A 387 22.46 -4.57 9.54
C LYS A 387 21.15 -4.43 8.78
N TYR A 388 20.10 -3.82 9.34
CA TYR A 388 18.78 -3.79 8.68
C TYR A 388 18.09 -2.42 8.67
N VAL A 389 18.85 -1.33 8.68
CA VAL A 389 18.28 -0.01 8.39
C VAL A 389 18.86 0.44 7.06
N TYR A 390 18.10 0.18 5.99
CA TYR A 390 17.96 0.97 4.76
C TYR A 390 16.79 0.42 3.96
#